data_1ba873af978a4a50362af6eb508fb52d
#
_entry.id   1ba873af978a4a50362af6eb508fb52d
#
_cell.length_a   1.000
_cell.length_b   1.000
_cell.length_c   1.000
_cell.angle_alpha   90.00
_cell.angle_beta   90.00
_cell.angle_gamma   90.00
#
_symmetry.space_group_name_H-M   'P 1'
#
loop_
_entity.id
_entity.type
_entity.pdbx_description
1 polymer ?
#
loop_
_entity_poly.entity_id
_entity_poly.type
_entity_poly.pdbx_seq_one_letter_code
_entity_poly.pdbx_strand_id
1 'polypeptide(L)'
;MITPKLILLVIALAPLVGAIVAGLFGRRVGRAGAHTVTIAGVAVSFVLSCYALYQLSTGGWGVFNENLYTWFEVGKLSAHVGFLVDRLTAVMMVVVTSVSLLVHVYTIGYMRDDPGYQRFFSYISLFTFSMLMLVMSNNFMQLFFGWEAVGLVSYLLIGFWFKRPSAIFANMKAFLVNRVGDFGFLLGIAAVLFCFGSLDYATVFASADATLTGRTLEIIAGHPWQAATVIGVLLFIGAMGKSAQVPLHVWLPDSMEGPTPISALIHAATMVTAGIFMVARMSPL
;
A
#
# COMPACT_ATOMS: atom_id res chain seq x y z
N MET A 1 11.19 5.57 28.05
CA MET A 1 9.92 5.25 27.34
C MET A 1 10.23 5.13 25.84
N ILE A 2 9.73 4.07 25.20
CA ILE A 2 9.87 3.92 23.75
C ILE A 2 8.97 4.96 23.08
N THR A 3 9.54 5.79 22.21
CA THR A 3 8.78 6.84 21.53
C THR A 3 7.80 6.25 20.50
N PRO A 4 6.60 6.86 20.28
CA PRO A 4 5.67 6.42 19.25
C PRO A 4 6.34 6.24 17.87
N LYS A 5 7.23 7.16 17.53
CA LYS A 5 8.03 7.13 16.29
C LYS A 5 8.79 5.81 16.11
N LEU A 6 9.48 5.34 17.16
CA LEU A 6 10.25 4.09 17.09
C LEU A 6 9.33 2.88 16.92
N ILE A 7 8.19 2.86 17.63
CA ILE A 7 7.20 1.79 17.49
C ILE A 7 6.69 1.71 16.05
N LEU A 8 6.32 2.85 15.45
CA LEU A 8 5.82 2.92 14.08
C LEU A 8 6.88 2.51 13.04
N LEU A 9 8.14 2.88 13.27
CA LEU A 9 9.25 2.41 12.44
C LEU A 9 9.42 0.88 12.51
N VAL A 10 9.35 0.31 13.71
CA VAL A 10 9.43 -1.15 13.87
C VAL A 10 8.27 -1.84 13.17
N ILE A 11 7.04 -1.32 13.29
CA ILE A 11 5.86 -1.87 12.59
C ILE A 11 6.11 -1.95 11.07
N ALA A 12 6.62 -0.87 10.47
CA ALA A 12 6.85 -0.85 9.04
C ALA A 12 8.05 -1.73 8.63
N LEU A 13 9.17 -1.65 9.35
CA LEU A 13 10.43 -2.26 8.92
C LEU A 13 10.58 -3.75 9.28
N ALA A 14 9.89 -4.25 10.29
CA ALA A 14 10.03 -5.64 10.70
C ALA A 14 9.68 -6.65 9.57
N PRO A 15 8.59 -6.47 8.78
CA PRO A 15 8.33 -7.31 7.62
C PRO A 15 9.39 -7.16 6.52
N LEU A 16 9.94 -5.96 6.33
CA LEU A 16 11.02 -5.73 5.35
C LEU A 16 12.28 -6.52 5.71
N VAL A 17 12.67 -6.50 6.98
CA VAL A 17 13.82 -7.30 7.46
C VAL A 17 13.56 -8.79 7.21
N GLY A 18 12.36 -9.28 7.52
CA GLY A 18 11.94 -10.65 7.19
C GLY A 18 12.08 -10.97 5.70
N ALA A 19 11.59 -10.06 4.84
CA ALA A 19 11.66 -10.22 3.39
C ALA A 19 13.11 -10.28 2.89
N ILE A 20 13.98 -9.39 3.38
CA ILE A 20 15.40 -9.35 3.00
C ILE A 20 16.12 -10.64 3.43
N VAL A 21 15.92 -11.06 4.67
CA VAL A 21 16.56 -12.29 5.19
C VAL A 21 16.10 -13.52 4.42
N ALA A 22 14.78 -13.68 4.21
CA ALA A 22 14.24 -14.82 3.47
C ALA A 22 14.63 -14.79 1.98
N GLY A 23 14.70 -13.61 1.35
CA GLY A 23 14.99 -13.45 -0.06
C GLY A 23 16.49 -13.58 -0.39
N LEU A 24 17.32 -12.79 0.27
CA LEU A 24 18.76 -12.74 -0.04
C LEU A 24 19.55 -13.86 0.64
N PHE A 25 19.18 -14.20 1.85
CA PHE A 25 19.88 -15.22 2.64
C PHE A 25 19.12 -16.55 2.75
N GLY A 26 18.03 -16.73 2.00
CA GLY A 26 17.13 -17.90 2.07
C GLY A 26 17.84 -19.23 1.91
N ARG A 27 18.89 -19.31 1.06
CA ARG A 27 19.70 -20.53 0.91
C ARG A 27 20.51 -20.87 2.17
N ARG A 28 20.94 -19.86 2.94
CA ARG A 28 21.74 -20.04 4.18
C ARG A 28 20.86 -20.36 5.38
N VAL A 29 19.74 -19.64 5.51
CA VAL A 29 18.82 -19.83 6.65
C VAL A 29 17.89 -21.03 6.49
N GLY A 30 17.79 -21.57 5.28
CA GLY A 30 16.91 -22.70 4.98
C GLY A 30 15.42 -22.38 5.04
N ARG A 31 14.57 -23.40 4.91
CA ARG A 31 13.10 -23.24 4.96
C ARG A 31 12.62 -22.79 6.34
N ALA A 32 13.12 -23.44 7.39
CA ALA A 32 12.76 -23.12 8.77
C ALA A 32 13.13 -21.69 9.15
N GLY A 33 14.34 -21.24 8.82
CA GLY A 33 14.77 -19.88 9.09
C GLY A 33 13.95 -18.84 8.30
N ALA A 34 13.62 -19.11 7.04
CA ALA A 34 12.85 -18.18 6.22
C ALA A 34 11.44 -17.93 6.80
N HIS A 35 10.67 -18.98 7.10
CA HIS A 35 9.33 -18.78 7.67
C HIS A 35 9.37 -18.22 9.09
N THR A 36 10.32 -18.65 9.92
CA THR A 36 10.41 -18.14 11.30
C THR A 36 10.69 -16.64 11.35
N VAL A 37 11.65 -16.16 10.56
CA VAL A 37 12.01 -14.73 10.56
C VAL A 37 10.87 -13.87 9.98
N THR A 38 10.24 -14.31 8.89
CA THR A 38 9.13 -13.54 8.29
C THR A 38 7.89 -13.53 9.18
N ILE A 39 7.52 -14.67 9.77
CA ILE A 39 6.41 -14.76 10.73
C ILE A 39 6.69 -13.91 11.97
N ALA A 40 7.89 -13.99 12.53
CA ALA A 40 8.26 -13.18 13.69
C ALA A 40 8.19 -11.68 13.37
N GLY A 41 8.68 -11.24 12.21
CA GLY A 41 8.60 -9.86 11.77
C GLY A 41 7.16 -9.36 11.66
N VAL A 42 6.27 -10.13 11.00
CA VAL A 42 4.86 -9.77 10.86
C VAL A 42 4.12 -9.86 12.20
N ALA A 43 4.45 -10.83 13.07
CA ALA A 43 3.85 -10.94 14.39
C ALA A 43 4.19 -9.74 15.28
N VAL A 44 5.44 -9.28 15.25
CA VAL A 44 5.86 -8.04 15.94
C VAL A 44 5.07 -6.85 15.40
N SER A 45 4.95 -6.71 14.08
CA SER A 45 4.16 -5.63 13.46
C SER A 45 2.69 -5.71 13.88
N PHE A 46 2.09 -6.89 13.95
CA PHE A 46 0.71 -7.08 14.37
C PHE A 46 0.48 -6.67 15.83
N VAL A 47 1.30 -7.16 16.76
CA VAL A 47 1.19 -6.83 18.18
C VAL A 47 1.33 -5.33 18.40
N LEU A 48 2.31 -4.71 17.76
CA LEU A 48 2.54 -3.26 17.87
C LEU A 48 1.44 -2.45 17.17
N SER A 49 0.84 -2.94 16.08
CA SER A 49 -0.32 -2.31 15.43
C SER A 49 -1.55 -2.34 16.34
N CYS A 50 -1.81 -3.46 17.01
CA CYS A 50 -2.87 -3.56 18.02
C CYS A 50 -2.62 -2.59 19.19
N TYR A 51 -1.37 -2.49 19.64
CA TYR A 51 -0.99 -1.54 20.69
C TYR A 51 -1.21 -0.08 20.24
N ALA A 52 -0.82 0.28 19.01
CA ALA A 52 -1.05 1.61 18.45
C ALA A 52 -2.55 1.94 18.37
N LEU A 53 -3.37 0.99 17.89
CA LEU A 53 -4.83 1.16 17.84
C LEU A 53 -5.43 1.34 19.24
N TYR A 54 -4.99 0.55 20.23
CA TYR A 54 -5.40 0.70 21.62
C TYR A 54 -5.07 2.10 22.16
N GLN A 55 -3.84 2.57 21.98
CA GLN A 55 -3.41 3.89 22.44
C GLN A 55 -4.19 5.04 21.79
N LEU A 56 -4.46 4.97 20.49
CA LEU A 56 -5.28 5.96 19.78
C LEU A 56 -6.76 5.92 20.19
N SER A 57 -7.26 4.75 20.57
CA SER A 57 -8.67 4.58 20.96
C SER A 57 -8.92 5.06 22.39
N THR A 58 -7.96 4.86 23.30
CA THR A 58 -8.04 5.25 24.71
C THR A 58 -7.55 6.67 25.00
N GLY A 59 -7.04 7.37 23.96
CA GLY A 59 -6.51 8.73 24.12
C GLY A 59 -5.10 8.81 24.70
N GLY A 60 -4.40 7.67 24.81
CA GLY A 60 -2.99 7.63 25.25
C GLY A 60 -2.03 8.26 24.23
N TRP A 61 -2.39 8.21 22.94
CA TRP A 61 -1.71 8.91 21.85
C TRP A 61 -2.67 9.87 21.15
N GLY A 62 -2.13 11.04 20.74
CA GLY A 62 -2.77 11.88 19.73
C GLY A 62 -2.52 11.33 18.32
N VAL A 63 -3.11 11.98 17.31
CA VAL A 63 -2.78 11.70 15.91
C VAL A 63 -1.30 11.96 15.70
N PHE A 64 -0.59 10.93 15.20
CA PHE A 64 0.83 11.04 14.88
C PHE A 64 0.97 11.48 13.42
N ASN A 65 1.63 12.61 13.17
CA ASN A 65 1.97 13.09 11.84
C ASN A 65 3.36 13.72 11.86
N GLU A 66 4.37 12.97 11.46
CA GLU A 66 5.76 13.44 11.43
C GLU A 66 6.49 12.98 10.17
N ASN A 67 7.35 13.85 9.66
CA ASN A 67 8.31 13.52 8.62
C ASN A 67 9.52 12.83 9.24
N LEU A 68 9.87 11.67 8.70
CA LEU A 68 11.00 10.87 9.17
C LEU A 68 12.29 11.24 8.45
N TYR A 69 12.18 11.43 7.13
CA TYR A 69 13.31 11.67 6.24
C TYR A 69 12.85 12.45 5.02
N THR A 70 13.58 13.52 4.67
CA THR A 70 13.38 14.27 3.43
C THR A 70 14.16 13.61 2.31
N TRP A 71 13.48 13.22 1.24
CA TRP A 71 14.08 12.53 0.11
C TRP A 71 14.71 13.53 -0.86
N PHE A 72 13.92 14.54 -1.27
CA PHE A 72 14.44 15.65 -2.08
C PHE A 72 13.59 16.91 -1.88
N GLU A 73 14.21 18.04 -2.19
CA GLU A 73 13.57 19.35 -2.24
C GLU A 73 13.92 20.02 -3.57
N VAL A 74 12.88 20.48 -4.30
CA VAL A 74 13.05 21.20 -5.57
C VAL A 74 12.13 22.42 -5.57
N GLY A 75 12.70 23.59 -5.36
CA GLY A 75 11.94 24.83 -5.24
C GLY A 75 10.99 24.81 -4.05
N LYS A 76 9.68 24.83 -4.31
CA LYS A 76 8.64 24.74 -3.25
C LYS A 76 8.14 23.32 -3.02
N LEU A 77 8.55 22.36 -3.85
CA LEU A 77 8.15 20.97 -3.72
C LEU A 77 9.15 20.23 -2.83
N SER A 78 8.68 19.69 -1.72
CA SER A 78 9.43 18.74 -0.89
C SER A 78 8.79 17.36 -0.95
N ALA A 79 9.61 16.34 -1.12
CA ALA A 79 9.20 14.95 -0.99
C ALA A 79 9.87 14.35 0.23
N HIS A 80 9.08 13.80 1.11
CA HIS A 80 9.55 13.20 2.35
C HIS A 80 8.87 11.86 2.60
N VAL A 81 9.54 11.02 3.36
CA VAL A 81 8.97 9.83 3.95
C VAL A 81 8.51 10.21 5.35
N GLY A 82 7.23 10.06 5.61
CA GLY A 82 6.63 10.40 6.89
C GLY A 82 5.54 9.41 7.25
N PHE A 83 5.03 9.49 8.47
CA PHE A 83 3.92 8.67 8.92
C PHE A 83 2.77 9.55 9.43
N LEU A 84 1.58 9.25 8.92
CA LEU A 84 0.31 9.72 9.46
C LEU A 84 -0.41 8.51 10.07
N VAL A 85 -0.53 8.49 11.39
CA VAL A 85 -1.20 7.42 12.10
C VAL A 85 -2.34 8.00 12.94
N ASP A 86 -3.52 7.90 12.39
CA ASP A 86 -4.80 8.17 13.02
C ASP A 86 -5.60 6.87 13.21
N ARG A 87 -6.85 6.95 13.61
CA ARG A 87 -7.70 5.77 13.82
C ARG A 87 -7.90 4.96 12.54
N LEU A 88 -8.06 5.61 11.38
CA LEU A 88 -8.22 4.94 10.10
C LEU A 88 -6.96 4.15 9.73
N THR A 89 -5.79 4.78 9.82
CA THR A 89 -4.50 4.11 9.60
C THR A 89 -4.30 2.95 10.57
N ALA A 90 -4.56 3.15 11.86
CA ALA A 90 -4.34 2.12 12.88
C ALA A 90 -5.23 0.88 12.66
N VAL A 91 -6.50 1.07 12.29
CA VAL A 91 -7.39 -0.04 11.91
C VAL A 91 -6.83 -0.78 10.70
N MET A 92 -6.40 -0.06 9.65
CA MET A 92 -5.83 -0.70 8.47
C MET A 92 -4.51 -1.43 8.76
N MET A 93 -3.66 -0.89 9.64
CA MET A 93 -2.44 -1.58 10.08
C MET A 93 -2.77 -2.91 10.75
N VAL A 94 -3.77 -2.95 11.63
CA VAL A 94 -4.22 -4.18 12.30
C VAL A 94 -4.79 -5.17 11.27
N VAL A 95 -5.65 -4.74 10.35
CA VAL A 95 -6.22 -5.61 9.31
C VAL A 95 -5.11 -6.21 8.44
N VAL A 96 -4.20 -5.39 7.93
CA VAL A 96 -3.10 -5.84 7.06
C VAL A 96 -2.20 -6.84 7.78
N THR A 97 -1.78 -6.53 8.99
CA THR A 97 -0.82 -7.37 9.72
C THR A 97 -1.45 -8.65 10.27
N SER A 98 -2.73 -8.63 10.70
CA SER A 98 -3.43 -9.83 11.18
C SER A 98 -3.63 -10.85 10.05
N VAL A 99 -4.18 -10.41 8.91
CA VAL A 99 -4.39 -11.31 7.78
C VAL A 99 -3.05 -11.80 7.22
N SER A 100 -2.06 -10.92 7.11
CA SER A 100 -0.72 -11.32 6.68
C SER A 100 -0.11 -12.37 7.61
N LEU A 101 -0.25 -12.23 8.92
CA LEU A 101 0.25 -13.20 9.89
C LEU A 101 -0.42 -14.58 9.71
N LEU A 102 -1.75 -14.61 9.59
CA LEU A 102 -2.49 -15.86 9.36
C LEU A 102 -2.08 -16.52 8.04
N VAL A 103 -1.92 -15.72 6.97
CA VAL A 103 -1.45 -16.21 5.67
C VAL A 103 -0.04 -16.78 5.76
N HIS A 104 0.88 -16.13 6.47
CA HIS A 104 2.23 -16.64 6.67
C HIS A 104 2.21 -18.01 7.38
N VAL A 105 1.43 -18.16 8.44
CA VAL A 105 1.31 -19.44 9.17
C VAL A 105 0.70 -20.51 8.27
N TYR A 106 -0.39 -20.21 7.56
CA TYR A 106 -1.01 -21.13 6.61
C TYR A 106 -0.05 -21.60 5.50
N THR A 107 0.78 -20.68 5.03
CA THR A 107 1.76 -20.92 3.95
C THR A 107 2.81 -21.97 4.31
N ILE A 108 3.11 -22.20 5.60
CA ILE A 108 4.05 -23.23 6.04
C ILE A 108 3.65 -24.60 5.48
N GLY A 109 2.38 -24.96 5.65
CA GLY A 109 1.85 -26.23 5.14
C GLY A 109 1.63 -26.21 3.63
N TYR A 110 1.04 -25.11 3.11
CA TYR A 110 0.66 -25.01 1.71
C TYR A 110 1.84 -25.08 0.74
N MET A 111 2.96 -24.40 1.07
CA MET A 111 4.15 -24.32 0.21
C MET A 111 5.23 -25.35 0.57
N ARG A 112 4.91 -26.30 1.45
CA ARG A 112 5.89 -27.23 2.02
C ARG A 112 6.76 -27.92 0.98
N ASP A 113 6.18 -28.36 -0.12
CA ASP A 113 6.87 -29.14 -1.14
C ASP A 113 7.34 -28.31 -2.34
N ASP A 114 7.04 -26.98 -2.35
CA ASP A 114 7.43 -26.11 -3.45
C ASP A 114 8.92 -25.71 -3.35
N PRO A 115 9.68 -25.79 -4.46
CA PRO A 115 11.07 -25.37 -4.50
C PRO A 115 11.28 -23.87 -4.30
N GLY A 116 10.25 -23.04 -4.51
CA GLY A 116 10.27 -21.59 -4.31
C GLY A 116 9.91 -21.13 -2.90
N TYR A 117 9.92 -22.02 -1.90
CA TYR A 117 9.45 -21.76 -0.54
C TYR A 117 9.98 -20.45 0.07
N GLN A 118 11.31 -20.26 0.11
CA GLN A 118 11.93 -19.08 0.72
C GLN A 118 11.57 -17.79 -0.05
N ARG A 119 11.53 -17.87 -1.40
CA ARG A 119 11.14 -16.77 -2.26
C ARG A 119 9.70 -16.36 -1.99
N PHE A 120 8.81 -17.33 -1.77
CA PHE A 120 7.42 -17.05 -1.45
C PHE A 120 7.27 -16.27 -0.14
N PHE A 121 7.93 -16.72 0.92
CA PHE A 121 7.93 -16.04 2.22
C PHE A 121 8.52 -14.62 2.14
N SER A 122 9.57 -14.45 1.33
CA SER A 122 10.12 -13.12 1.07
C SER A 122 9.09 -12.20 0.42
N TYR A 123 8.37 -12.68 -0.60
CA TYR A 123 7.41 -11.86 -1.33
C TYR A 123 6.18 -11.47 -0.49
N ILE A 124 5.61 -12.40 0.28
CA ILE A 124 4.45 -12.06 1.13
C ILE A 124 4.83 -11.10 2.27
N SER A 125 6.05 -11.21 2.80
CA SER A 125 6.57 -10.28 3.79
C SER A 125 6.88 -8.89 3.19
N LEU A 126 7.46 -8.84 1.97
CA LEU A 126 7.67 -7.60 1.22
C LEU A 126 6.34 -6.92 0.85
N PHE A 127 5.32 -7.71 0.53
CA PHE A 127 3.98 -7.21 0.26
C PHE A 127 3.38 -6.52 1.50
N THR A 128 3.54 -7.14 2.67
CA THR A 128 3.09 -6.57 3.94
C THR A 128 3.79 -5.25 4.25
N PHE A 129 5.11 -5.18 4.05
CA PHE A 129 5.87 -3.93 4.17
C PHE A 129 5.34 -2.85 3.22
N SER A 130 5.15 -3.18 1.94
CA SER A 130 4.68 -2.24 0.92
C SER A 130 3.30 -1.68 1.27
N MET A 131 2.42 -2.52 1.79
CA MET A 131 1.08 -2.12 2.22
C MET A 131 1.13 -1.23 3.47
N LEU A 132 1.98 -1.52 4.43
CA LEU A 132 2.18 -0.66 5.60
C LEU A 132 2.72 0.72 5.20
N MET A 133 3.69 0.80 4.28
CA MET A 133 4.20 2.07 3.76
C MET A 133 3.12 2.89 3.04
N LEU A 134 2.18 2.21 2.37
CA LEU A 134 1.04 2.85 1.72
C LEU A 134 0.09 3.44 2.75
N VAL A 135 -0.39 2.63 3.72
CA VAL A 135 -1.43 3.06 4.66
C VAL A 135 -0.94 4.07 5.70
N MET A 136 0.36 4.06 6.01
CA MET A 136 0.98 4.99 6.95
C MET A 136 1.47 6.29 6.30
N SER A 137 1.30 6.45 4.97
CA SER A 137 1.76 7.65 4.26
C SER A 137 1.08 8.92 4.80
N ASN A 138 1.83 10.03 4.87
CA ASN A 138 1.34 11.34 5.23
C ASN A 138 1.29 12.32 4.04
N ASN A 139 1.62 11.85 2.85
CA ASN A 139 1.64 12.65 1.63
C ASN A 139 1.31 11.80 0.40
N PHE A 140 0.89 12.47 -0.68
CA PHE A 140 0.51 11.81 -1.94
C PHE A 140 1.66 11.11 -2.65
N MET A 141 2.88 11.62 -2.53
CA MET A 141 4.06 11.03 -3.16
C MET A 141 4.38 9.68 -2.53
N GLN A 142 4.42 9.59 -1.20
CA GLN A 142 4.65 8.34 -0.49
C GLN A 142 3.51 7.34 -0.71
N LEU A 143 2.26 7.82 -0.72
CA LEU A 143 1.11 7.01 -1.07
C LEU A 143 1.29 6.36 -2.44
N PHE A 144 1.72 7.13 -3.45
CA PHE A 144 1.98 6.63 -4.79
C PHE A 144 3.11 5.59 -4.82
N PHE A 145 4.22 5.82 -4.11
CA PHE A 145 5.28 4.81 -4.03
C PHE A 145 4.85 3.51 -3.36
N GLY A 146 4.10 3.60 -2.26
CA GLY A 146 3.51 2.42 -1.64
C GLY A 146 2.55 1.68 -2.59
N TRP A 147 1.76 2.45 -3.33
CA TRP A 147 0.82 1.96 -4.35
C TRP A 147 1.51 1.18 -5.46
N GLU A 148 2.62 1.71 -5.97
CA GLU A 148 3.45 1.09 -6.99
C GLU A 148 4.18 -0.15 -6.45
N ALA A 149 4.72 -0.08 -5.22
CA ALA A 149 5.37 -1.22 -4.58
C ALA A 149 4.42 -2.39 -4.37
N VAL A 150 3.18 -2.14 -3.91
CA VAL A 150 2.13 -3.16 -3.80
C VAL A 150 1.81 -3.75 -5.17
N GLY A 151 1.72 -2.92 -6.23
CA GLY A 151 1.51 -3.37 -7.60
C GLY A 151 2.63 -4.27 -8.11
N LEU A 152 3.88 -3.89 -7.87
CA LEU A 152 5.05 -4.68 -8.28
C LEU A 152 5.10 -6.03 -7.55
N VAL A 153 4.90 -6.04 -6.24
CA VAL A 153 4.96 -7.28 -5.47
C VAL A 153 3.78 -8.20 -5.81
N SER A 154 2.60 -7.64 -6.09
CA SER A 154 1.46 -8.44 -6.57
C SER A 154 1.75 -9.11 -7.92
N TYR A 155 2.43 -8.42 -8.85
CA TYR A 155 2.91 -9.01 -10.10
C TYR A 155 3.82 -10.22 -9.85
N LEU A 156 4.80 -10.09 -8.93
CA LEU A 156 5.70 -11.18 -8.56
C LEU A 156 4.98 -12.37 -7.90
N LEU A 157 3.92 -12.07 -7.16
CA LEU A 157 3.12 -13.07 -6.45
C LEU A 157 2.16 -13.79 -7.40
N ILE A 158 1.41 -13.10 -8.25
CA ILE A 158 0.50 -13.72 -9.24
C ILE A 158 1.30 -14.59 -10.20
N GLY A 159 2.43 -14.09 -10.69
CA GLY A 159 3.37 -14.82 -11.55
C GLY A 159 4.35 -15.73 -10.80
N PHE A 160 4.06 -16.14 -9.57
CA PHE A 160 4.99 -16.93 -8.75
C PHE A 160 5.44 -18.21 -9.47
N TRP A 161 4.55 -18.92 -10.12
CA TRP A 161 4.84 -20.08 -10.96
C TRP A 161 5.17 -19.65 -12.39
N PHE A 162 6.22 -18.88 -12.56
CA PHE A 162 6.65 -18.23 -13.81
C PHE A 162 6.96 -19.19 -14.99
N LYS A 163 6.88 -20.50 -14.78
CA LYS A 163 6.99 -21.51 -15.83
C LYS A 163 5.62 -21.89 -16.41
N ARG A 164 4.52 -21.48 -15.78
CA ARG A 164 3.16 -21.74 -16.28
C ARG A 164 2.71 -20.61 -17.21
N PRO A 165 2.35 -20.90 -18.49
CA PRO A 165 1.92 -19.86 -19.42
C PRO A 165 0.68 -19.09 -18.92
N SER A 166 -0.26 -19.76 -18.23
CA SER A 166 -1.44 -19.11 -17.64
C SER A 166 -1.06 -18.09 -16.56
N ALA A 167 -0.10 -18.42 -15.68
CA ALA A 167 0.36 -17.50 -14.65
C ALA A 167 1.13 -16.30 -15.24
N ILE A 168 1.90 -16.50 -16.33
CA ILE A 168 2.57 -15.42 -17.06
C ILE A 168 1.55 -14.49 -17.70
N PHE A 169 0.51 -15.03 -18.32
CA PHE A 169 -0.56 -14.21 -18.90
C PHE A 169 -1.32 -13.43 -17.80
N ALA A 170 -1.67 -14.11 -16.72
CA ALA A 170 -2.42 -13.54 -15.60
C ALA A 170 -1.68 -12.38 -14.94
N ASN A 171 -0.39 -12.53 -14.63
CA ASN A 171 0.39 -11.48 -14.00
C ASN A 171 0.62 -10.28 -14.93
N MET A 172 0.86 -10.53 -16.24
CA MET A 172 1.00 -9.48 -17.24
C MET A 172 -0.31 -8.67 -17.36
N LYS A 173 -1.45 -9.36 -17.46
CA LYS A 173 -2.76 -8.73 -17.53
C LYS A 173 -3.04 -7.91 -16.27
N ALA A 174 -2.83 -8.48 -15.09
CA ALA A 174 -3.02 -7.78 -13.83
C ALA A 174 -2.13 -6.52 -13.75
N PHE A 175 -0.88 -6.62 -14.15
CA PHE A 175 0.04 -5.50 -14.12
C PHE A 175 -0.39 -4.38 -15.08
N LEU A 176 -0.68 -4.70 -16.35
CA LEU A 176 -1.05 -3.71 -17.36
C LEU A 176 -2.37 -3.01 -17.04
N VAL A 177 -3.39 -3.75 -16.61
CA VAL A 177 -4.69 -3.16 -16.24
C VAL A 177 -4.54 -2.23 -15.05
N ASN A 178 -3.77 -2.63 -14.03
CA ASN A 178 -3.49 -1.76 -12.90
C ASN A 178 -2.73 -0.48 -13.32
N ARG A 179 -1.79 -0.56 -14.27
CA ARG A 179 -1.06 0.61 -14.78
C ARG A 179 -1.96 1.65 -15.45
N VAL A 180 -3.04 1.22 -16.09
CA VAL A 180 -4.04 2.16 -16.61
C VAL A 180 -4.69 2.95 -15.47
N GLY A 181 -5.03 2.27 -14.36
CA GLY A 181 -5.53 2.91 -13.15
C GLY A 181 -4.48 3.84 -12.51
N ASP A 182 -3.24 3.35 -12.39
CA ASP A 182 -2.12 4.09 -11.78
C ASP A 182 -1.80 5.37 -12.56
N PHE A 183 -1.98 5.38 -13.89
CA PHE A 183 -1.83 6.59 -14.70
C PHE A 183 -2.89 7.65 -14.35
N GLY A 184 -4.16 7.25 -14.21
CA GLY A 184 -5.21 8.15 -13.73
C GLY A 184 -4.90 8.70 -12.34
N PHE A 185 -4.41 7.82 -11.44
CA PHE A 185 -3.99 8.22 -10.09
C PHE A 185 -2.87 9.26 -10.10
N LEU A 186 -1.85 9.06 -10.94
CA LEU A 186 -0.74 10.00 -11.10
C LEU A 186 -1.22 11.36 -11.62
N LEU A 187 -2.14 11.38 -12.58
CA LEU A 187 -2.76 12.63 -13.06
C LEU A 187 -3.55 13.33 -11.96
N GLY A 188 -4.26 12.57 -11.10
CA GLY A 188 -4.95 13.10 -9.93
C GLY A 188 -3.98 13.77 -8.94
N ILE A 189 -2.85 13.12 -8.66
CA ILE A 189 -1.79 13.69 -7.81
C ILE A 189 -1.18 14.95 -8.45
N ALA A 190 -0.97 14.95 -9.76
CA ALA A 190 -0.49 16.13 -10.48
C ALA A 190 -1.51 17.30 -10.41
N ALA A 191 -2.81 17.00 -10.51
CA ALA A 191 -3.87 18.00 -10.35
C ALA A 191 -3.91 18.55 -8.91
N VAL A 192 -3.70 17.73 -7.89
CA VAL A 192 -3.54 18.19 -6.49
C VAL A 192 -2.34 19.13 -6.40
N LEU A 193 -1.18 18.73 -6.90
CA LEU A 193 0.01 19.58 -6.89
C LEU A 193 -0.22 20.92 -7.60
N PHE A 194 -0.88 20.89 -8.76
CA PHE A 194 -1.22 22.10 -9.53
C PHE A 194 -2.17 23.04 -8.77
N CYS A 195 -3.15 22.47 -8.05
CA CYS A 195 -4.11 23.27 -7.31
C CYS A 195 -3.59 23.81 -5.99
N PHE A 196 -2.84 23.02 -5.24
CA PHE A 196 -2.42 23.31 -3.87
C PHE A 196 -0.95 23.72 -3.73
N GLY A 197 -0.10 23.44 -4.72
CA GLY A 197 1.35 23.66 -4.64
C GLY A 197 2.06 22.76 -3.64
N SER A 198 1.36 21.78 -3.06
CA SER A 198 1.87 20.84 -2.06
C SER A 198 1.26 19.46 -2.27
N LEU A 199 1.98 18.41 -1.83
CA LEU A 199 1.49 17.03 -1.79
C LEU A 199 1.31 16.51 -0.36
N ASP A 200 1.54 17.34 0.66
CA ASP A 200 1.37 16.99 2.05
C ASP A 200 -0.12 17.00 2.45
N TYR A 201 -0.59 15.91 3.07
CA TYR A 201 -2.00 15.78 3.45
C TYR A 201 -2.47 16.89 4.38
N ALA A 202 -1.66 17.24 5.39
CA ALA A 202 -2.04 18.28 6.34
C ALA A 202 -2.28 19.62 5.64
N THR A 203 -1.39 20.00 4.71
CA THR A 203 -1.49 21.25 3.94
C THR A 203 -2.68 21.21 2.98
N VAL A 204 -2.83 20.10 2.25
CA VAL A 204 -3.88 19.96 1.24
C VAL A 204 -5.28 19.93 1.88
N PHE A 205 -5.47 19.11 2.92
CA PHE A 205 -6.79 18.97 3.57
C PHE A 205 -7.20 20.22 4.35
N ALA A 206 -6.25 20.91 4.99
CA ALA A 206 -6.57 22.16 5.69
C ALA A 206 -7.01 23.29 4.76
N SER A 207 -6.58 23.27 3.51
CA SER A 207 -6.90 24.30 2.51
C SER A 207 -7.89 23.84 1.43
N ALA A 208 -8.46 22.64 1.55
CA ALA A 208 -9.29 22.02 0.51
C ALA A 208 -10.50 22.91 0.14
N ASP A 209 -11.32 23.26 1.11
CA ASP A 209 -12.50 24.11 0.87
C ASP A 209 -12.15 25.46 0.25
N ALA A 210 -11.15 26.14 0.80
CA ALA A 210 -10.74 27.47 0.32
C ALA A 210 -10.14 27.42 -1.09
N THR A 211 -9.46 26.32 -1.45
CA THR A 211 -8.75 26.20 -2.73
C THR A 211 -9.65 25.67 -3.85
N LEU A 212 -10.57 24.76 -3.53
CA LEU A 212 -11.39 24.06 -4.53
C LEU A 212 -12.74 24.74 -4.79
N THR A 213 -13.28 25.48 -3.81
CA THR A 213 -14.58 26.16 -3.97
C THR A 213 -14.51 27.18 -5.10
N GLY A 214 -15.34 26.98 -6.13
CA GLY A 214 -15.41 27.85 -7.30
C GLY A 214 -14.24 27.74 -8.29
N ARG A 215 -13.22 26.92 -7.98
CA ARG A 215 -12.08 26.69 -8.90
C ARG A 215 -12.46 25.70 -10.00
N THR A 216 -12.15 26.06 -11.23
CA THR A 216 -12.37 25.21 -12.41
C THR A 216 -11.06 24.88 -13.10
N LEU A 217 -11.02 23.72 -13.73
CA LEU A 217 -9.94 23.26 -14.60
C LEU A 217 -10.52 23.01 -16.00
N GLU A 218 -9.87 23.52 -17.02
CA GLU A 218 -10.19 23.22 -18.42
C GLU A 218 -9.35 22.06 -18.90
N ILE A 219 -9.95 20.87 -18.97
CA ILE A 219 -9.32 19.69 -19.58
C ILE A 219 -9.55 19.72 -21.11
N ILE A 220 -10.72 20.20 -21.51
CA ILE A 220 -11.12 20.38 -22.91
C ILE A 220 -11.41 21.86 -23.08
N ALA A 221 -10.80 22.49 -24.07
CA ALA A 221 -10.95 23.90 -24.34
C ALA A 221 -12.47 24.29 -24.43
N GLY A 222 -12.86 25.32 -23.69
CA GLY A 222 -14.24 25.80 -23.62
C GLY A 222 -15.17 25.04 -22.69
N HIS A 223 -14.69 24.01 -21.98
CA HIS A 223 -15.46 23.21 -21.02
C HIS A 223 -14.81 23.22 -19.63
N PRO A 224 -15.13 24.19 -18.76
CA PRO A 224 -14.59 24.24 -17.40
C PRO A 224 -15.27 23.18 -16.51
N TRP A 225 -14.46 22.38 -15.82
CA TRP A 225 -14.89 21.37 -14.85
C TRP A 225 -14.51 21.83 -13.45
N GLN A 226 -15.31 21.49 -12.44
CA GLN A 226 -14.92 21.77 -11.07
C GLN A 226 -13.63 21.01 -10.70
N ALA A 227 -12.66 21.73 -10.11
CA ALA A 227 -11.37 21.16 -9.77
C ALA A 227 -11.49 19.97 -8.81
N ALA A 228 -12.38 20.03 -7.81
CA ALA A 228 -12.66 18.92 -6.90
C ALA A 228 -13.14 17.67 -7.64
N THR A 229 -14.06 17.83 -8.61
CA THR A 229 -14.57 16.72 -9.42
C THR A 229 -13.45 16.09 -10.25
N VAL A 230 -12.60 16.90 -10.89
CA VAL A 230 -11.49 16.41 -11.69
C VAL A 230 -10.50 15.61 -10.84
N ILE A 231 -10.09 16.17 -9.71
CA ILE A 231 -9.16 15.50 -8.77
C ILE A 231 -9.79 14.20 -8.27
N GLY A 232 -11.03 14.25 -7.79
CA GLY A 232 -11.73 13.08 -7.25
C GLY A 232 -11.87 11.95 -8.27
N VAL A 233 -12.29 12.26 -9.51
CA VAL A 233 -12.42 11.26 -10.58
C VAL A 233 -11.07 10.65 -10.95
N LEU A 234 -10.02 11.46 -11.10
CA LEU A 234 -8.69 10.98 -11.46
C LEU A 234 -8.09 10.09 -10.37
N LEU A 235 -8.21 10.47 -9.09
CA LEU A 235 -7.79 9.63 -7.96
C LEU A 235 -8.62 8.33 -7.91
N PHE A 236 -9.93 8.42 -8.17
CA PHE A 236 -10.81 7.25 -8.17
C PHE A 236 -10.49 6.27 -9.30
N ILE A 237 -10.01 6.72 -10.47
CA ILE A 237 -9.52 5.84 -11.53
C ILE A 237 -8.39 4.95 -11.00
N GLY A 238 -7.49 5.49 -10.17
CA GLY A 238 -6.49 4.69 -9.47
C GLY A 238 -7.11 3.63 -8.54
N ALA A 239 -8.11 4.04 -7.74
CA ALA A 239 -8.84 3.11 -6.89
C ALA A 239 -9.56 2.01 -7.70
N MET A 240 -10.15 2.36 -8.85
CA MET A 240 -10.79 1.38 -9.75
C MET A 240 -9.81 0.29 -10.21
N GLY A 241 -8.56 0.64 -10.50
CA GLY A 241 -7.53 -0.33 -10.87
C GLY A 241 -7.26 -1.33 -9.74
N LYS A 242 -6.83 -0.85 -8.58
CA LYS A 242 -6.45 -1.71 -7.43
C LYS A 242 -7.65 -2.44 -6.83
N SER A 243 -8.81 -1.79 -6.72
CA SER A 243 -10.01 -2.39 -6.15
C SER A 243 -10.85 -3.18 -7.16
N ALA A 244 -10.33 -3.40 -8.36
CA ALA A 244 -10.97 -4.18 -9.42
C ALA A 244 -12.42 -3.75 -9.70
N GLN A 245 -12.63 -2.44 -9.83
CA GLN A 245 -13.93 -1.88 -10.18
C GLN A 245 -14.10 -1.82 -11.71
N VAL A 246 -15.36 -1.88 -12.18
CA VAL A 246 -15.67 -1.75 -13.61
C VAL A 246 -15.22 -0.38 -14.11
N PRO A 247 -14.52 -0.31 -15.28
CA PRO A 247 -14.16 -1.38 -16.23
C PRO A 247 -12.82 -2.07 -15.96
N LEU A 248 -12.06 -1.70 -14.93
CA LEU A 248 -10.71 -2.22 -14.65
C LEU A 248 -10.70 -3.50 -13.81
N HIS A 249 -11.81 -4.25 -13.74
CA HIS A 249 -11.96 -5.46 -12.93
C HIS A 249 -11.42 -6.74 -13.57
N VAL A 250 -11.12 -6.70 -14.86
CA VAL A 250 -10.85 -7.88 -15.70
C VAL A 250 -9.59 -8.67 -15.31
N TRP A 251 -8.72 -8.11 -14.49
CA TRP A 251 -7.50 -8.78 -13.99
C TRP A 251 -7.77 -9.69 -12.79
N LEU A 252 -8.82 -9.40 -12.02
CA LEU A 252 -9.08 -10.04 -10.73
C LEU A 252 -9.33 -11.56 -10.86
N PRO A 253 -10.17 -12.06 -11.79
CA PRO A 253 -10.37 -13.49 -11.95
C PRO A 253 -9.08 -14.24 -12.32
N ASP A 254 -8.28 -13.69 -13.23
CA ASP A 254 -7.06 -14.34 -13.69
C ASP A 254 -5.96 -14.34 -12.60
N SER A 255 -6.00 -13.40 -11.68
CA SER A 255 -5.03 -13.34 -10.57
C SER A 255 -5.08 -14.55 -9.63
N MET A 256 -6.15 -15.37 -9.70
CA MET A 256 -6.27 -16.64 -8.99
C MET A 256 -5.32 -17.75 -9.49
N GLU A 257 -4.58 -17.53 -10.58
CA GLU A 257 -3.50 -18.41 -11.04
C GLU A 257 -2.30 -18.47 -10.09
N GLY A 258 -2.17 -17.48 -9.22
CA GLY A 258 -1.18 -17.52 -8.14
C GLY A 258 -1.53 -18.53 -7.04
N PRO A 259 -0.57 -18.89 -6.15
CA PRO A 259 -0.85 -19.73 -4.99
C PRO A 259 -1.98 -19.18 -4.10
N THR A 260 -2.86 -20.05 -3.58
CA THR A 260 -4.05 -19.67 -2.80
C THR A 260 -3.79 -18.70 -1.64
N PRO A 261 -2.68 -18.81 -0.87
CA PRO A 261 -2.38 -17.82 0.19
C PRO A 261 -2.27 -16.38 -0.32
N ILE A 262 -1.84 -16.22 -1.57
CA ILE A 262 -1.74 -14.91 -2.23
C ILE A 262 -3.13 -14.33 -2.48
N SER A 263 -4.05 -15.17 -2.96
CA SER A 263 -5.42 -14.72 -3.22
C SER A 263 -6.06 -14.18 -1.96
N ALA A 264 -5.87 -14.84 -0.80
CA ALA A 264 -6.32 -14.33 0.48
C ALA A 264 -5.67 -12.99 0.85
N LEU A 265 -4.37 -12.84 0.63
CA LEU A 265 -3.63 -11.62 0.98
C LEU A 265 -4.00 -10.46 0.05
N ILE A 266 -3.97 -10.65 -1.27
CA ILE A 266 -4.20 -9.60 -2.27
C ILE A 266 -5.66 -9.14 -2.26
N HIS A 267 -6.63 -10.09 -2.25
CA HIS A 267 -8.03 -9.76 -2.51
C HIS A 267 -8.82 -9.41 -1.24
N ALA A 268 -8.55 -10.07 -0.10
CA ALA A 268 -9.35 -9.87 1.09
C ALA A 268 -8.90 -8.70 1.97
N ALA A 269 -7.58 -8.49 2.13
CA ALA A 269 -7.11 -7.64 3.22
C ALA A 269 -6.21 -6.48 2.79
N THR A 270 -5.68 -6.46 1.55
CA THR A 270 -4.60 -5.54 1.27
C THR A 270 -4.73 -4.78 -0.06
N MET A 271 -4.44 -5.39 -1.22
CA MET A 271 -4.39 -4.64 -2.48
C MET A 271 -5.75 -4.04 -2.88
N VAL A 272 -6.82 -4.84 -2.80
CA VAL A 272 -8.17 -4.38 -3.14
C VAL A 272 -8.67 -3.34 -2.13
N THR A 273 -8.33 -3.49 -0.87
CA THR A 273 -8.68 -2.53 0.18
C THR A 273 -7.84 -1.25 0.14
N ALA A 274 -6.70 -1.24 -0.55
CA ALA A 274 -5.90 -0.03 -0.74
C ALA A 274 -6.67 1.09 -1.46
N GLY A 275 -7.47 0.75 -2.48
CA GLY A 275 -8.33 1.73 -3.16
C GLY A 275 -9.43 2.26 -2.25
N ILE A 276 -10.08 1.40 -1.45
CA ILE A 276 -11.08 1.79 -0.46
C ILE A 276 -10.46 2.70 0.61
N PHE A 277 -9.28 2.32 1.12
CA PHE A 277 -8.53 3.12 2.08
C PHE A 277 -8.21 4.51 1.51
N MET A 278 -7.73 4.58 0.26
CA MET A 278 -7.41 5.84 -0.40
C MET A 278 -8.64 6.74 -0.52
N VAL A 279 -9.78 6.21 -0.97
CA VAL A 279 -11.04 6.98 -1.07
C VAL A 279 -11.47 7.50 0.32
N ALA A 280 -11.40 6.66 1.36
CA ALA A 280 -11.70 7.09 2.72
C ALA A 280 -10.72 8.16 3.22
N ARG A 281 -9.43 8.04 2.90
CA ARG A 281 -8.40 9.01 3.27
C ARG A 281 -8.59 10.36 2.56
N MET A 282 -9.06 10.35 1.33
CA MET A 282 -9.28 11.56 0.52
C MET A 282 -10.64 12.20 0.75
N SER A 283 -11.44 11.75 1.72
CA SER A 283 -12.76 12.32 2.02
C SER A 283 -12.78 13.83 2.31
N PRO A 284 -11.68 14.50 2.73
CA PRO A 284 -11.68 15.96 2.86
C PRO A 284 -11.52 16.72 1.54
N LEU A 285 -11.24 16.06 0.41
CA LEU A 285 -11.14 16.63 -0.93
C LEU A 285 -12.47 16.57 -1.68
#